data_4baf67a3966e2dbabcb53c8acadea2f2
#
_entry.id   4baf67a3966e2dbabcb53c8acadea2f2
#
_cell.length_a   1.000
_cell.length_b   1.000
_cell.length_c   1.000
_cell.angle_alpha   90.00
_cell.angle_beta   90.00
_cell.angle_gamma   90.00
#
_symmetry.space_group_name_H-M   'P 1'
#
loop_
_entity.id
_entity.type
_entity.pdbx_description
1 polymer ?
#
loop_
_entity_poly.entity_id
_entity_poly.type
_entity_poly.pdbx_seq_one_letter_code
_entity_poly.pdbx_strand_id
1 'polypeptide(L)'
;WLYSTDHITVGYGLQYDGVDIEQLSPGTRGIVLLLLYLAIDAEDDRPLIIDQPEENLDPQSIFQELVHRFRDAKKRRQIIIVTHNANLVVNTDADQVILAQCGPHRPGQLPQITYESGSLENPLIRQHVCDILEGGERAFKERAKRLRVSI
;
A
#
# COMPACT_ATOMS: atom_id res chain seq x y z
N TRP A 1 -0.09 44.46 28.67
CA TRP A 1 -0.23 43.02 28.88
C TRP A 1 -1.71 42.61 28.90
N LEU A 2 -2.60 43.35 29.58
CA LEU A 2 -4.03 43.02 29.73
C LEU A 2 -4.82 43.05 28.41
N TYR A 3 -4.34 43.73 27.39
CA TYR A 3 -4.94 43.84 26.05
C TYR A 3 -4.08 43.24 24.93
N SER A 4 -2.97 42.58 25.27
CA SER A 4 -2.15 41.88 24.33
C SER A 4 -2.75 40.50 24.03
N THR A 5 -2.71 40.08 22.79
CA THR A 5 -3.07 38.71 22.33
C THR A 5 -1.88 37.76 22.31
N ASP A 6 -0.71 38.19 22.77
CA ASP A 6 0.53 37.42 22.74
C ASP A 6 0.48 36.13 23.58
N HIS A 7 -0.49 36.04 24.50
CA HIS A 7 -0.76 34.85 25.33
C HIS A 7 -1.74 33.87 24.68
N ILE A 8 -2.31 34.21 23.51
CA ILE A 8 -3.21 33.35 22.75
C ILE A 8 -2.39 32.66 21.68
N THR A 9 -2.27 31.34 21.77
CA THR A 9 -1.62 30.50 20.74
C THR A 9 -2.69 29.70 20.04
N VAL A 10 -2.64 29.66 18.69
CA VAL A 10 -3.49 28.80 17.89
C VAL A 10 -2.72 27.50 17.67
N GLY A 11 -3.30 26.40 18.13
CA GLY A 11 -2.82 25.05 17.86
C GLY A 11 -3.68 24.38 16.79
N TYR A 12 -3.06 23.60 15.93
CA TYR A 12 -3.73 22.75 14.95
C TYR A 12 -3.56 21.30 15.35
N GLY A 13 -4.63 20.53 15.28
CA GLY A 13 -4.61 19.10 15.50
C GLY A 13 -5.26 18.37 14.32
N LEU A 14 -4.84 17.16 14.08
CA LEU A 14 -5.46 16.26 13.12
C LEU A 14 -6.18 15.15 13.86
N GLN A 15 -7.46 14.94 13.52
CA GLN A 15 -8.27 13.87 14.07
C GLN A 15 -8.76 12.94 12.96
N TYR A 16 -8.84 11.66 13.28
CA TYR A 16 -9.45 10.64 12.45
C TYR A 16 -10.55 9.95 13.27
N ASP A 17 -11.79 9.96 12.79
CA ASP A 17 -12.97 9.48 13.50
C ASP A 17 -13.12 10.05 14.93
N GLY A 18 -12.76 11.34 15.11
CA GLY A 18 -12.83 12.02 16.40
C GLY A 18 -11.71 11.66 17.38
N VAL A 19 -10.72 10.87 16.96
CA VAL A 19 -9.54 10.51 17.75
C VAL A 19 -8.34 11.30 17.27
N ASP A 20 -7.59 11.91 18.19
CA ASP A 20 -6.38 12.65 17.85
C ASP A 20 -5.34 11.71 17.24
N ILE A 21 -4.65 12.17 16.18
CA ILE A 21 -3.66 11.37 15.45
C ILE A 21 -2.56 10.83 16.38
N GLU A 22 -2.23 11.54 17.44
CA GLU A 22 -1.22 11.13 18.42
C GLU A 22 -1.63 9.89 19.23
N GLN A 23 -2.93 9.64 19.34
CA GLN A 23 -3.51 8.50 20.07
C GLN A 23 -3.68 7.26 19.19
N LEU A 24 -3.55 7.42 17.88
CA LEU A 24 -3.65 6.31 16.93
C LEU A 24 -2.40 5.42 16.96
N SER A 25 -2.58 4.15 16.57
CA SER A 25 -1.44 3.25 16.36
C SER A 25 -0.48 3.81 15.30
N PRO A 26 0.82 3.48 15.33
CA PRO A 26 1.77 3.96 14.31
C PRO A 26 1.34 3.66 12.89
N GLY A 27 0.77 2.47 12.64
CA GLY A 27 0.26 2.09 11.32
C GLY A 27 -0.94 2.93 10.89
N THR A 28 -1.96 3.04 11.74
CA THR A 28 -3.13 3.88 11.46
C THR A 28 -2.73 5.34 11.21
N ARG A 29 -1.78 5.85 12.00
CA ARG A 29 -1.24 7.21 11.81
C ARG A 29 -0.61 7.39 10.43
N GLY A 30 0.21 6.44 10.00
CA GLY A 30 0.86 6.47 8.68
C GLY A 30 -0.16 6.55 7.55
N ILE A 31 -1.27 5.80 7.65
CA ILE A 31 -2.34 5.83 6.64
C ILE A 31 -3.11 7.12 6.67
N VAL A 32 -3.52 7.59 7.85
CA VAL A 32 -4.23 8.87 7.95
C VAL A 32 -3.42 9.99 7.31
N LEU A 33 -2.09 9.99 7.50
CA LEU A 33 -1.19 10.93 6.83
C LEU A 33 -1.14 10.71 5.31
N LEU A 34 -1.10 9.47 4.84
CA LEU A 34 -1.15 9.16 3.41
C LEU A 34 -2.48 9.57 2.79
N LEU A 35 -3.60 9.27 3.45
CA LEU A 35 -4.94 9.70 3.01
C LEU A 35 -5.05 11.22 2.95
N LEU A 36 -4.53 11.90 3.97
CA LEU A 36 -4.47 13.36 4.02
C LEU A 36 -3.64 13.91 2.86
N TYR A 37 -2.47 13.34 2.63
CA TYR A 37 -1.60 13.72 1.51
C TYR A 37 -2.33 13.56 0.16
N LEU A 38 -2.96 12.41 -0.08
CA LEU A 38 -3.72 12.15 -1.31
C LEU A 38 -4.93 13.10 -1.46
N ALA A 39 -5.52 13.56 -0.35
CA ALA A 39 -6.66 14.47 -0.37
C ALA A 39 -6.25 15.93 -0.62
N ILE A 40 -5.17 16.39 0.00
CA ILE A 40 -4.67 17.77 -0.16
C ILE A 40 -4.08 17.96 -1.56
N ASP A 41 -3.37 16.96 -2.04
CA ASP A 41 -2.63 17.02 -3.31
C ASP A 41 -3.48 16.54 -4.50
N ALA A 42 -4.76 16.92 -4.47
CA ALA A 42 -5.73 16.42 -5.45
C ALA A 42 -5.49 16.91 -6.88
N GLU A 43 -4.78 18.00 -7.08
CA GLU A 43 -4.46 18.59 -8.39
C GLU A 43 -3.05 18.20 -8.90
N ASP A 44 -2.24 17.54 -8.08
CA ASP A 44 -0.88 17.13 -8.45
C ASP A 44 -0.92 15.91 -9.40
N ASP A 45 -0.32 16.05 -10.56
CA ASP A 45 -0.19 15.02 -11.60
C ASP A 45 1.17 14.30 -11.60
N ARG A 46 2.11 14.73 -10.73
CA ARG A 46 3.43 14.11 -10.62
C ARG A 46 3.33 12.66 -10.17
N PRO A 47 4.21 11.76 -10.65
CA PRO A 47 4.26 10.39 -10.20
C PRO A 47 4.42 10.28 -8.68
N LEU A 48 3.66 9.39 -8.05
CA LEU A 48 3.72 9.10 -6.63
C LEU A 48 4.32 7.71 -6.42
N ILE A 49 5.39 7.62 -5.65
CA ILE A 49 6.03 6.36 -5.26
C ILE A 49 5.73 6.11 -3.80
N ILE A 50 5.21 4.93 -3.49
CA ILE A 50 4.81 4.53 -2.15
C ILE A 50 5.45 3.18 -1.85
N ASP A 51 6.21 3.12 -0.77
CA ASP A 51 6.87 1.90 -0.32
C ASP A 51 6.10 1.29 0.86
N GLN A 52 5.64 0.07 0.66
CA GLN A 52 4.96 -0.79 1.64
C GLN A 52 3.86 -0.08 2.45
N PRO A 53 2.83 0.48 1.79
CA PRO A 53 1.77 1.21 2.48
C PRO A 53 0.95 0.32 3.43
N GLU A 54 1.03 -0.99 3.27
CA GLU A 54 0.32 -1.98 4.09
C GLU A 54 1.01 -2.34 5.39
N GLU A 55 2.26 -1.92 5.63
CA GLU A 55 2.96 -2.25 6.88
C GLU A 55 2.24 -1.65 8.09
N ASN A 56 2.00 -2.50 9.08
CA ASN A 56 1.32 -2.16 10.34
C ASN A 56 -0.15 -1.73 10.23
N LEU A 57 -0.84 -2.14 9.14
CA LEU A 57 -2.26 -1.88 8.98
C LEU A 57 -3.15 -2.85 9.78
N ASP A 58 -4.15 -2.32 10.44
CA ASP A 58 -5.29 -3.10 10.89
C ASP A 58 -6.19 -3.45 9.68
N PRO A 59 -6.53 -4.76 9.48
CA PRO A 59 -6.66 -5.31 8.12
C PRO A 59 -7.86 -4.92 7.29
N GLN A 60 -8.98 -4.48 7.80
CA GLN A 60 -10.19 -4.43 6.96
C GLN A 60 -10.68 -3.04 6.56
N SER A 61 -10.90 -2.13 7.47
CA SER A 61 -11.52 -0.84 7.14
C SER A 61 -10.55 0.11 6.42
N ILE A 62 -9.31 0.13 6.89
CA ILE A 62 -8.29 1.03 6.37
C ILE A 62 -7.79 0.54 5.01
N PHE A 63 -7.70 -0.78 4.84
CA PHE A 63 -7.31 -1.37 3.56
C PHE A 63 -8.30 -1.01 2.44
N GLN A 64 -9.61 -1.09 2.72
CA GLN A 64 -10.63 -0.73 1.74
C GLN A 64 -10.58 0.75 1.35
N GLU A 65 -10.41 1.63 2.33
CA GLU A 65 -10.27 3.07 2.09
C GLU A 65 -9.01 3.37 1.27
N LEU A 66 -7.87 2.77 1.61
CA LEU A 66 -6.62 2.93 0.89
C LEU A 66 -6.71 2.48 -0.57
N VAL A 67 -7.29 1.30 -0.80
CA VAL A 67 -7.52 0.77 -2.16
C VAL A 67 -8.40 1.72 -2.98
N HIS A 68 -9.48 2.22 -2.38
CA HIS A 68 -10.37 3.17 -3.04
C HIS A 68 -9.63 4.45 -3.44
N ARG A 69 -8.84 5.02 -2.52
CA ARG A 69 -8.05 6.22 -2.78
C ARG A 69 -7.00 6.01 -3.87
N PHE A 70 -6.34 4.86 -3.90
CA PHE A 70 -5.39 4.55 -4.98
C PHE A 70 -6.07 4.43 -6.34
N ARG A 71 -7.24 3.77 -6.40
CA ARG A 71 -8.02 3.69 -7.64
C ARG A 71 -8.47 5.06 -8.16
N ASP A 72 -8.78 5.98 -7.28
CA ASP A 72 -9.16 7.34 -7.67
C ASP A 72 -7.92 8.16 -8.08
N ALA A 73 -6.84 8.06 -7.35
CA ALA A 73 -5.62 8.80 -7.64
C ALA A 73 -4.96 8.35 -8.95
N LYS A 74 -5.02 7.04 -9.32
CA LYS A 74 -4.45 6.54 -10.58
C LYS A 74 -5.15 7.10 -11.82
N LYS A 75 -6.37 7.65 -11.71
CA LYS A 75 -7.07 8.28 -12.83
C LYS A 75 -6.45 9.60 -13.28
N ARG A 76 -5.61 10.20 -12.46
CA ARG A 76 -5.02 11.54 -12.70
C ARG A 76 -3.49 11.54 -12.66
N ARG A 77 -2.85 10.59 -11.97
CA ARG A 77 -1.39 10.52 -11.89
C ARG A 77 -0.89 9.09 -11.85
N GLN A 78 0.34 8.88 -12.25
CA GLN A 78 1.00 7.59 -12.10
C GLN A 78 1.24 7.29 -10.62
N ILE A 79 0.86 6.07 -10.18
CA ILE A 79 1.15 5.57 -8.84
C ILE A 79 2.01 4.33 -8.97
N ILE A 80 3.13 4.32 -8.28
CA ILE A 80 4.06 3.19 -8.19
C ILE A 80 4.05 2.71 -6.74
N ILE A 81 3.57 1.50 -6.52
CA ILE A 81 3.50 0.90 -5.18
C ILE A 81 4.51 -0.25 -5.12
N VAL A 82 5.41 -0.19 -4.14
CA VAL A 82 6.25 -1.34 -3.76
C VAL A 82 5.53 -2.08 -2.65
N THR A 83 5.25 -3.36 -2.84
CA THR A 83 4.48 -4.16 -1.87
C THR A 83 4.82 -5.63 -1.96
N HIS A 84 4.67 -6.33 -0.85
CA HIS A 84 4.68 -7.79 -0.78
C HIS A 84 3.28 -8.36 -0.49
N ASN A 85 2.23 -7.53 -0.57
CA ASN A 85 0.85 -7.93 -0.28
C ASN A 85 0.06 -8.18 -1.57
N ALA A 86 -0.29 -9.44 -1.81
CA ALA A 86 -1.08 -9.85 -2.97
C ALA A 86 -2.44 -9.11 -3.06
N ASN A 87 -3.05 -8.81 -1.92
CA ASN A 87 -4.32 -8.10 -1.90
C ASN A 87 -4.20 -6.67 -2.44
N LEU A 88 -3.08 -5.97 -2.20
CA LEU A 88 -2.85 -4.67 -2.84
C LEU A 88 -2.72 -4.80 -4.35
N VAL A 89 -1.90 -5.73 -4.82
CA VAL A 89 -1.70 -5.95 -6.26
C VAL A 89 -3.02 -6.21 -6.98
N VAL A 90 -3.85 -7.09 -6.42
CA VAL A 90 -5.14 -7.49 -7.03
C VAL A 90 -6.19 -6.39 -6.86
N ASN A 91 -6.37 -5.85 -5.64
CA ASN A 91 -7.49 -4.96 -5.35
C ASN A 91 -7.26 -3.51 -5.82
N THR A 92 -6.03 -3.06 -6.07
CA THR A 92 -5.79 -1.74 -6.65
C THR A 92 -6.01 -1.70 -8.16
N ASP A 93 -6.26 -2.86 -8.78
CA ASP A 93 -6.45 -2.97 -10.23
C ASP A 93 -5.23 -2.39 -10.96
N ALA A 94 -4.06 -2.98 -10.68
CA ALA A 94 -2.80 -2.51 -11.22
C ALA A 94 -2.72 -2.70 -12.73
N ASP A 95 -2.41 -1.64 -13.47
CA ASP A 95 -2.26 -1.68 -14.93
C ASP A 95 -1.00 -2.46 -15.34
N GLN A 96 0.03 -2.42 -14.49
CA GLN A 96 1.28 -3.14 -14.67
C GLN A 96 1.82 -3.65 -13.35
N VAL A 97 2.31 -4.86 -13.34
CA VAL A 97 3.04 -5.49 -12.24
C VAL A 97 4.49 -5.66 -12.66
N ILE A 98 5.42 -5.29 -11.79
CA ILE A 98 6.86 -5.52 -11.96
C ILE A 98 7.30 -6.45 -10.83
N LEU A 99 7.75 -7.63 -11.21
CA LEU A 99 8.27 -8.64 -10.29
C LEU A 99 9.78 -8.48 -10.18
N ALA A 100 10.28 -8.26 -8.97
CA ALA A 100 11.70 -8.24 -8.67
C ALA A 100 12.10 -9.56 -8.03
N GLN A 101 13.04 -10.28 -8.65
CA GLN A 101 13.56 -11.54 -8.15
C GLN A 101 15.05 -11.40 -7.81
N CYS A 102 15.39 -11.85 -6.60
CA CYS A 102 16.77 -11.86 -6.13
C CYS A 102 17.36 -13.26 -6.31
N GLY A 103 18.46 -13.36 -7.04
CA GLY A 103 19.19 -14.60 -7.21
C GLY A 103 19.90 -15.06 -5.92
N PRO A 104 20.55 -16.25 -5.96
CA PRO A 104 21.21 -16.80 -4.78
C PRO A 104 22.38 -15.92 -4.32
N HIS A 105 22.49 -15.75 -3.01
CA HIS A 105 23.63 -15.08 -2.40
C HIS A 105 24.90 -15.93 -2.54
N ARG A 106 25.99 -15.31 -3.03
CA ARG A 106 27.32 -15.91 -3.08
C ARG A 106 28.28 -15.08 -2.24
N PRO A 107 29.20 -15.70 -1.49
CA PRO A 107 30.16 -14.96 -0.69
C PRO A 107 30.97 -13.96 -1.52
N GLY A 108 31.01 -12.70 -1.11
CA GLY A 108 31.75 -11.63 -1.78
C GLY A 108 31.13 -11.10 -3.08
N GLN A 109 29.92 -11.51 -3.43
CA GLN A 109 29.19 -11.00 -4.59
C GLN A 109 27.79 -10.53 -4.21
N LEU A 110 27.35 -9.43 -4.81
CA LEU A 110 25.94 -9.02 -4.73
C LEU A 110 25.08 -9.99 -5.57
N PRO A 111 23.89 -10.36 -5.07
CA PRO A 111 22.99 -11.20 -5.83
C PRO A 111 22.52 -10.49 -7.10
N GLN A 112 22.34 -11.26 -8.16
CA GLN A 112 21.75 -10.74 -9.38
C GLN A 112 20.27 -10.47 -9.15
N ILE A 113 19.82 -9.28 -9.50
CA ILE A 113 18.39 -8.92 -9.48
C ILE A 113 17.89 -8.97 -10.92
N THR A 114 16.77 -9.66 -11.12
CA THR A 114 16.06 -9.72 -12.40
C THR A 114 14.67 -9.15 -12.24
N TYR A 115 14.15 -8.55 -13.30
CA TYR A 115 12.84 -7.95 -13.33
C TYR A 115 12.01 -8.54 -14.46
N GLU A 116 10.78 -8.91 -14.16
CA GLU A 116 9.77 -9.28 -15.14
C GLU A 116 8.56 -8.38 -14.99
N SER A 117 7.96 -7.95 -16.10
CA SER A 117 6.84 -7.03 -16.05
C SER A 117 5.72 -7.41 -17.00
N GLY A 118 4.50 -7.11 -16.61
CA GLY A 118 3.30 -7.31 -17.41
C GLY A 118 2.04 -7.04 -16.61
N SER A 119 0.89 -7.25 -17.23
CA SER A 119 -0.40 -7.12 -16.56
C SER A 119 -0.81 -8.44 -15.88
N LEU A 120 -1.79 -8.39 -14.98
CA LEU A 120 -2.35 -9.60 -14.34
C LEU A 120 -3.15 -10.49 -15.31
N GLU A 121 -3.52 -9.99 -16.50
CA GLU A 121 -4.12 -10.80 -17.57
C GLU A 121 -3.10 -11.77 -18.17
N ASN A 122 -1.81 -11.45 -18.10
CA ASN A 122 -0.75 -12.36 -18.54
C ASN A 122 -0.65 -13.56 -17.57
N PRO A 123 -0.89 -14.80 -18.04
CA PRO A 123 -0.86 -15.98 -17.19
C PRO A 123 0.46 -16.20 -16.45
N LEU A 124 1.59 -15.85 -17.07
CA LEU A 124 2.93 -16.00 -16.45
C LEU A 124 3.09 -15.01 -15.27
N ILE A 125 2.72 -13.76 -15.48
CA ILE A 125 2.79 -12.75 -14.42
C ILE A 125 1.85 -13.12 -13.26
N ARG A 126 0.62 -13.53 -13.56
CA ARG A 126 -0.33 -13.96 -12.54
C ARG A 126 0.17 -15.16 -11.75
N GLN A 127 0.79 -16.14 -12.43
CA GLN A 127 1.38 -17.29 -11.75
C GLN A 127 2.51 -16.86 -10.82
N HIS A 128 3.45 -16.04 -11.30
CA HIS A 128 4.56 -15.54 -10.49
C HIS A 128 4.08 -14.72 -9.29
N VAL A 129 3.06 -13.86 -9.46
CA VAL A 129 2.43 -13.13 -8.34
C VAL A 129 1.89 -14.12 -7.30
N CYS A 130 1.18 -15.15 -7.74
CA CYS A 130 0.68 -16.20 -6.84
C CYS A 130 1.83 -16.95 -6.14
N ASP A 131 2.88 -17.30 -6.87
CA ASP A 131 4.03 -18.06 -6.33
C ASP A 131 4.79 -17.24 -5.28
N ILE A 132 5.04 -15.97 -5.57
CA ILE A 132 5.84 -15.08 -4.70
C ILE A 132 5.05 -14.61 -3.49
N LEU A 133 3.81 -14.15 -3.68
CA LEU A 133 3.04 -13.47 -2.63
C LEU A 133 2.12 -14.42 -1.84
N GLU A 134 1.66 -15.51 -2.45
CA GLU A 134 0.72 -16.45 -1.83
C GLU A 134 1.35 -17.82 -1.47
N GLY A 135 2.62 -18.00 -1.83
CA GLY A 135 3.32 -19.28 -1.63
C GLY A 135 2.91 -20.37 -2.63
N GLY A 136 2.39 -19.96 -3.79
CA GLY A 136 1.97 -20.82 -4.89
C GLY A 136 0.51 -21.27 -4.81
N GLU A 137 0.00 -21.75 -5.93
CA GLU A 137 -1.39 -22.18 -6.11
C GLU A 137 -1.84 -23.22 -5.07
N ARG A 138 -0.94 -24.16 -4.72
CA ARG A 138 -1.22 -25.20 -3.73
C ARG A 138 -1.46 -24.62 -2.34
N ALA A 139 -0.61 -23.69 -1.90
CA ALA A 139 -0.73 -23.05 -0.60
C ALA A 139 -2.00 -22.18 -0.54
N PHE A 140 -2.28 -21.46 -1.62
CA PHE A 140 -3.51 -20.67 -1.77
C PHE A 140 -4.76 -21.53 -1.66
N LYS A 141 -4.85 -22.62 -2.42
CA LYS A 141 -6.00 -23.58 -2.38
C LYS A 141 -6.15 -24.24 -1.02
N GLU A 142 -5.05 -24.66 -0.37
CA GLU A 142 -5.10 -25.27 0.96
C GLU A 142 -5.62 -24.29 2.02
N ARG A 143 -5.21 -23.02 1.94
CA ARG A 143 -5.70 -21.96 2.82
C ARG A 143 -7.20 -21.72 2.63
N ALA A 144 -7.65 -21.57 1.38
CA ALA A 144 -9.06 -21.39 1.07
C ALA A 144 -9.91 -22.58 1.57
N LYS A 145 -9.43 -23.82 1.37
CA LYS A 145 -10.10 -25.02 1.87
C LYS A 145 -10.22 -25.04 3.39
N ARG A 146 -9.14 -24.69 4.12
CA ARG A 146 -9.17 -24.63 5.58
C ARG A 146 -10.09 -23.54 6.11
N LEU A 147 -10.15 -22.41 5.43
CA LEU A 147 -11.05 -21.30 5.75
C LEU A 147 -12.48 -21.51 5.24
N ARG A 148 -12.75 -22.65 4.55
CA ARG A 148 -14.04 -22.98 3.93
C ARG A 148 -14.55 -21.90 2.96
N VAL A 149 -13.66 -21.24 2.25
CA VAL A 149 -13.98 -20.31 1.18
C VAL A 149 -14.07 -21.11 -0.12
N SER A 150 -15.19 -20.97 -0.83
CA SER A 150 -15.35 -21.53 -2.18
C SER A 150 -14.52 -20.72 -3.17
N ILE A 151 -13.69 -21.39 -3.96
CA ILE A 151 -12.90 -20.81 -5.05
C ILE A 151 -13.54 -21.26 -6.36
#